data_f77635b82c4286f3ef7a3885e6c40062
#
_entry.id   f77635b82c4286f3ef7a3885e6c40062
#
_cell.length_a   1.000
_cell.length_b   1.000
_cell.length_c   1.000
_cell.angle_alpha   90.00
_cell.angle_beta   90.00
_cell.angle_gamma   90.00
#
_symmetry.space_group_name_H-M   'P 1'
#
loop_
_entity.id
_entity.type
_entity.pdbx_description
1 polymer ?
#
loop_
_entity_poly.entity_id
_entity_poly.type
_entity_poly.pdbx_seq_one_letter_code
_entity_poly.pdbx_strand_id
1 'polypeptide(L)'
;LLAIQQKSSRISIAMEQVIMSVAGLGIIGVFYKFGNVGLFRLVSRYGFAISFFMLAFLASHFQGIPFFKPVSINKAWRCISIFGFQLHVFEFVKVLMIMYIAWAMDAIKTGRTEMADELGKMNHLKWLKTDMGKKFFYVVGPIIVTVMMLALGSNSSAMFIGLVMIATALIGGLDMKYIASLGILAVVG
;
A
#
# COMPACT_ATOMS: atom_id res chain seq x y z
N LEU A 1 33.12 -23.85 15.70
CA LEU A 1 32.11 -24.14 14.68
C LEU A 1 30.98 -23.12 14.75
N LEU A 2 30.28 -22.91 15.88
CA LEU A 2 29.17 -21.98 16.05
C LEU A 2 29.53 -20.52 15.70
N ALA A 3 30.71 -20.04 16.10
CA ALA A 3 31.18 -18.67 15.81
C ALA A 3 31.44 -18.45 14.32
N ILE A 4 31.89 -19.46 13.58
CA ILE A 4 32.13 -19.39 12.14
C ILE A 4 30.80 -19.36 11.40
N GLN A 5 29.83 -20.17 11.83
CA GLN A 5 28.48 -20.22 11.25
C GLN A 5 27.71 -18.91 11.48
N GLN A 6 27.86 -18.29 12.66
CA GLN A 6 27.25 -17.00 12.98
C GLN A 6 27.91 -15.85 12.19
N LYS A 7 29.22 -15.89 11.93
CA LYS A 7 29.94 -14.91 11.11
C LYS A 7 29.51 -15.01 9.63
N SER A 8 29.37 -16.22 9.09
CA SER A 8 28.88 -16.46 7.72
C SER A 8 27.45 -15.93 7.53
N SER A 9 26.56 -16.18 8.48
CA SER A 9 25.18 -15.67 8.46
C SER A 9 25.10 -14.12 8.47
N ARG A 10 25.95 -13.47 9.26
CA ARG A 10 26.01 -12.00 9.32
C ARG A 10 26.52 -11.38 8.03
N ILE A 11 27.49 -12.01 7.37
CA ILE A 11 28.02 -11.53 6.08
C ILE A 11 26.97 -11.67 4.98
N SER A 12 26.21 -12.78 4.96
CA SER A 12 25.15 -12.93 3.96
C SER A 12 24.03 -11.89 4.12
N ILE A 13 23.60 -11.59 5.35
CA ILE A 13 22.62 -10.56 5.65
C ILE A 13 23.12 -9.17 5.21
N ALA A 14 24.37 -8.85 5.51
CA ALA A 14 24.97 -7.58 5.09
C ALA A 14 25.05 -7.45 3.57
N MET A 15 25.40 -8.53 2.85
CA MET A 15 25.43 -8.55 1.40
C MET A 15 24.04 -8.35 0.79
N GLU A 16 22.99 -8.99 1.34
CA GLU A 16 21.59 -8.77 0.91
C GLU A 16 21.19 -7.29 1.08
N GLN A 17 21.52 -6.67 2.21
CA GLN A 17 21.22 -5.26 2.45
C GLN A 17 21.95 -4.33 1.48
N VAL A 18 23.21 -4.60 1.18
CA VAL A 18 23.96 -3.83 0.18
C VAL A 18 23.32 -3.97 -1.21
N ILE A 19 23.00 -5.19 -1.62
CA ILE A 19 22.36 -5.45 -2.92
C ILE A 19 21.02 -4.70 -3.03
N MET A 20 20.18 -4.79 -1.99
CA MET A 20 18.90 -4.08 -1.94
C MET A 20 19.06 -2.55 -1.97
N SER A 21 20.06 -2.02 -1.27
CA SER A 21 20.36 -0.59 -1.26
C SER A 21 20.84 -0.11 -2.64
N VAL A 22 21.73 -0.86 -3.28
CA VAL A 22 22.20 -0.54 -4.65
C VAL A 22 21.07 -0.65 -5.66
N ALA A 23 20.21 -1.67 -5.56
CA ALA A 23 19.02 -1.80 -6.40
C ALA A 23 18.06 -0.61 -6.21
N GLY A 24 17.81 -0.20 -4.96
CA GLY A 24 16.98 0.96 -4.64
C GLY A 24 17.55 2.26 -5.24
N LEU A 25 18.84 2.50 -5.08
CA LEU A 25 19.53 3.64 -5.68
C LEU A 25 19.49 3.59 -7.23
N GLY A 26 19.63 2.40 -7.81
CA GLY A 26 19.50 2.20 -9.26
C GLY A 26 18.10 2.56 -9.76
N ILE A 27 17.06 2.13 -9.06
CA ILE A 27 15.67 2.48 -9.37
C ILE A 27 15.48 4.00 -9.30
N ILE A 28 15.96 4.66 -8.22
CA ILE A 28 15.89 6.12 -8.07
C ILE A 28 16.63 6.82 -9.23
N GLY A 29 17.82 6.34 -9.60
CA GLY A 29 18.61 6.88 -10.71
C GLY A 29 17.89 6.74 -12.07
N VAL A 30 17.26 5.60 -12.32
CA VAL A 30 16.44 5.37 -13.52
C VAL A 30 15.24 6.32 -13.54
N PHE A 31 14.53 6.47 -12.42
CA PHE A 31 13.41 7.42 -12.33
C PHE A 31 13.87 8.86 -12.46
N TYR A 32 15.02 9.23 -11.93
CA TYR A 32 15.59 10.57 -12.09
C TYR A 32 15.94 10.88 -13.55
N LYS A 33 16.55 9.94 -14.26
CA LYS A 33 16.98 10.11 -15.64
C LYS A 33 15.85 10.00 -16.67
N PHE A 34 14.94 9.07 -16.45
CA PHE A 34 13.83 8.77 -17.37
C PHE A 34 12.47 9.17 -16.82
N GLY A 35 12.43 9.93 -15.70
CA GLY A 35 11.25 10.27 -14.93
C GLY A 35 10.12 10.86 -15.78
N ASN A 36 9.36 9.96 -16.38
CA ASN A 36 8.13 10.33 -17.06
C ASN A 36 7.04 10.48 -15.99
N VAL A 37 6.62 11.73 -15.75
CA VAL A 37 5.52 12.05 -14.82
C VAL A 37 4.26 11.21 -15.11
N GLY A 38 4.06 10.83 -16.38
CA GLY A 38 2.98 9.94 -16.81
C GLY A 38 3.05 8.56 -16.17
N LEU A 39 4.24 7.97 -16.03
CA LEU A 39 4.42 6.66 -15.42
C LEU A 39 4.13 6.71 -13.92
N PHE A 40 4.57 7.75 -13.21
CA PHE A 40 4.20 7.95 -11.80
C PHE A 40 2.69 8.11 -11.63
N ARG A 41 2.05 8.87 -12.50
CA ARG A 41 0.59 9.05 -12.49
C ARG A 41 -0.14 7.72 -12.73
N LEU A 42 0.37 6.89 -13.65
CA LEU A 42 -0.19 5.56 -13.92
C LEU A 42 -0.06 4.65 -12.70
N VAL A 43 1.15 4.52 -12.13
CA VAL A 43 1.41 3.70 -10.94
C VAL A 43 0.58 4.19 -9.75
N SER A 44 0.48 5.51 -9.55
CA SER A 44 -0.34 6.10 -8.50
C SER A 44 -1.83 5.76 -8.67
N ARG A 45 -2.36 5.84 -9.89
CA ARG A 45 -3.77 5.52 -10.18
C ARG A 45 -4.11 4.07 -9.82
N TYR A 46 -3.23 3.13 -10.10
CA TYR A 46 -3.43 1.70 -9.82
C TYR A 46 -2.87 1.26 -8.48
N GLY A 47 -2.26 2.16 -7.71
CA GLY A 47 -1.57 1.84 -6.46
C GLY A 47 -2.44 1.10 -5.45
N PHE A 48 -3.72 1.48 -5.30
CA PHE A 48 -4.66 0.77 -4.44
C PHE A 48 -4.96 -0.65 -4.96
N ALA A 49 -5.22 -0.82 -6.25
CA ALA A 49 -5.49 -2.14 -6.82
C ALA A 49 -4.30 -3.08 -6.66
N ILE A 50 -3.09 -2.60 -6.96
CA ILE A 50 -1.85 -3.38 -6.77
C ILE A 50 -1.67 -3.75 -5.30
N SER A 51 -1.84 -2.80 -4.38
CA SER A 51 -1.77 -3.03 -2.94
C SER A 51 -2.78 -4.05 -2.46
N PHE A 52 -4.02 -3.95 -2.94
CA PHE A 52 -5.10 -4.88 -2.61
C PHE A 52 -4.75 -6.32 -3.05
N PHE A 53 -4.31 -6.50 -4.30
CA PHE A 53 -3.94 -7.83 -4.81
C PHE A 53 -2.72 -8.41 -4.08
N MET A 54 -1.71 -7.59 -3.77
CA MET A 54 -0.55 -8.05 -2.99
C MET A 54 -0.96 -8.50 -1.58
N LEU A 55 -1.82 -7.75 -0.90
CA LEU A 55 -2.32 -8.09 0.43
C LEU A 55 -3.26 -9.30 0.39
N ALA A 56 -4.15 -9.40 -0.61
CA ALA A 56 -5.03 -10.54 -0.79
C ALA A 56 -4.23 -11.83 -1.05
N PHE A 57 -3.19 -11.75 -1.87
CA PHE A 57 -2.28 -12.88 -2.09
C PHE A 57 -1.57 -13.30 -0.80
N LEU A 58 -1.11 -12.33 0.00
CA LEU A 58 -0.48 -12.60 1.28
C LEU A 58 -1.45 -13.25 2.28
N ALA A 59 -2.69 -12.75 2.33
CA ALA A 59 -3.74 -13.26 3.21
C ALA A 59 -4.27 -14.65 2.79
N SER A 60 -4.19 -14.99 1.51
CA SER A 60 -4.63 -16.31 1.00
C SER A 60 -3.74 -17.46 1.44
N HIS A 61 -2.53 -17.19 1.96
CA HIS A 61 -1.51 -18.19 2.32
C HIS A 61 -1.23 -19.21 1.20
N PHE A 62 -1.49 -18.83 -0.05
CA PHE A 62 -1.40 -19.73 -1.18
C PHE A 62 0.06 -20.11 -1.48
N GLN A 63 0.40 -21.38 -1.32
CA GLN A 63 1.75 -21.95 -1.54
C GLN A 63 1.90 -22.70 -2.86
N GLY A 64 0.92 -22.60 -3.74
CA GLY A 64 0.86 -23.38 -5.00
C GLY A 64 1.83 -22.90 -6.09
N ILE A 65 2.47 -21.75 -5.93
CA ILE A 65 3.40 -21.20 -6.93
C ILE A 65 4.84 -21.44 -6.46
N PRO A 66 5.67 -22.23 -7.15
CA PRO A 66 6.99 -22.64 -6.66
C PRO A 66 7.94 -21.45 -6.44
N PHE A 67 7.78 -20.34 -7.17
CA PHE A 67 8.66 -19.17 -7.10
C PHE A 67 8.10 -18.01 -6.25
N PHE A 68 6.80 -18.08 -5.85
CA PHE A 68 6.12 -17.07 -5.06
C PHE A 68 5.50 -17.72 -3.83
N LYS A 69 6.13 -17.55 -2.68
CA LYS A 69 5.64 -18.11 -1.43
C LYS A 69 5.46 -17.02 -0.38
N PRO A 70 4.27 -16.91 0.23
CA PRO A 70 4.14 -16.07 1.42
C PRO A 70 5.00 -16.64 2.55
N VAL A 71 5.73 -15.77 3.23
CA VAL A 71 6.63 -16.12 4.33
C VAL A 71 6.20 -15.37 5.58
N SER A 72 6.07 -16.11 6.70
CA SER A 72 5.83 -15.48 7.99
C SER A 72 7.15 -15.17 8.69
N ILE A 73 7.29 -13.93 9.17
CA ILE A 73 8.40 -13.48 10.01
C ILE A 73 7.83 -13.08 11.36
N ASN A 74 8.33 -13.68 12.45
CA ASN A 74 7.84 -13.44 13.82
C ASN A 74 6.31 -13.66 13.96
N LYS A 75 5.81 -14.77 13.40
CA LYS A 75 4.39 -15.13 13.39
C LYS A 75 3.47 -14.16 12.62
N ALA A 76 4.03 -13.25 11.85
CA ALA A 76 3.26 -12.32 11.02
C ALA A 76 3.58 -12.55 9.54
N TRP A 77 2.55 -12.67 8.73
CA TRP A 77 2.67 -12.81 7.27
C TRP A 77 2.92 -11.43 6.66
N ARG A 78 4.19 -11.12 6.36
CA ARG A 78 4.62 -9.77 5.90
C ARG A 78 5.41 -9.80 4.60
N CYS A 79 5.93 -10.96 4.23
CA CYS A 79 6.88 -11.08 3.14
C CYS A 79 6.39 -12.08 2.11
N ILE A 80 6.79 -11.86 0.86
CA ILE A 80 6.68 -12.83 -0.23
C ILE A 80 8.11 -13.17 -0.63
N SER A 81 8.44 -14.47 -0.64
CA SER A 81 9.70 -14.93 -1.20
C SER A 81 9.55 -15.06 -2.71
N ILE A 82 10.42 -14.35 -3.45
CA ILE A 82 10.48 -14.36 -4.91
C ILE A 82 11.88 -14.82 -5.29
N PHE A 83 12.03 -16.00 -5.89
CA PHE A 83 13.32 -16.59 -6.25
C PHE A 83 14.36 -16.61 -5.11
N GLY A 84 13.91 -16.77 -3.86
CA GLY A 84 14.76 -16.75 -2.68
C GLY A 84 14.98 -15.36 -2.04
N PHE A 85 14.59 -14.27 -2.72
CA PHE A 85 14.59 -12.93 -2.14
C PHE A 85 13.30 -12.68 -1.36
N GLN A 86 13.40 -12.10 -0.18
CA GLN A 86 12.26 -11.75 0.66
C GLN A 86 11.80 -10.32 0.35
N LEU A 87 10.64 -10.20 -0.28
CA LEU A 87 9.99 -8.90 -0.53
C LEU A 87 9.08 -8.54 0.63
N HIS A 88 9.36 -7.46 1.32
CA HIS A 88 8.51 -6.92 2.39
C HIS A 88 7.30 -6.22 1.81
N VAL A 89 6.19 -6.93 1.67
CA VAL A 89 4.95 -6.43 1.02
C VAL A 89 4.44 -5.16 1.68
N PHE A 90 4.48 -5.06 3.01
CA PHE A 90 3.97 -3.90 3.74
C PHE A 90 4.72 -2.60 3.41
N GLU A 91 6.01 -2.67 3.11
CA GLU A 91 6.79 -1.50 2.69
C GLU A 91 6.36 -1.01 1.30
N PHE A 92 6.11 -1.94 0.39
CA PHE A 92 5.58 -1.60 -0.94
C PHE A 92 4.17 -1.03 -0.87
N VAL A 93 3.28 -1.66 -0.11
CA VAL A 93 1.91 -1.19 0.10
C VAL A 93 1.91 0.23 0.66
N LYS A 94 2.76 0.53 1.63
CA LYS A 94 2.91 1.88 2.20
C LYS A 94 3.19 2.91 1.11
N VAL A 95 4.20 2.67 0.28
CA VAL A 95 4.59 3.61 -0.79
C VAL A 95 3.47 3.74 -1.83
N LEU A 96 2.92 2.62 -2.31
CA LEU A 96 1.85 2.61 -3.30
C LEU A 96 0.60 3.33 -2.81
N MET A 97 0.23 3.16 -1.54
CA MET A 97 -0.94 3.81 -0.96
C MET A 97 -0.74 5.31 -0.76
N ILE A 98 0.46 5.76 -0.37
CA ILE A 98 0.78 7.20 -0.31
C ILE A 98 0.63 7.82 -1.70
N MET A 99 1.21 7.20 -2.73
CA MET A 99 1.11 7.66 -4.10
C MET A 99 -0.34 7.66 -4.60
N TYR A 100 -1.11 6.61 -4.28
CA TYR A 100 -2.52 6.51 -4.64
C TYR A 100 -3.36 7.60 -3.99
N ILE A 101 -3.22 7.83 -2.68
CA ILE A 101 -3.99 8.85 -1.95
C ILE A 101 -3.66 10.25 -2.50
N ALA A 102 -2.39 10.54 -2.76
CA ALA A 102 -2.00 11.80 -3.38
C ALA A 102 -2.65 11.99 -4.77
N TRP A 103 -2.65 10.94 -5.60
CA TRP A 103 -3.35 10.94 -6.88
C TRP A 103 -4.86 11.10 -6.72
N ALA A 104 -5.48 10.39 -5.77
CA ALA A 104 -6.92 10.44 -5.53
C ALA A 104 -7.38 11.85 -5.11
N MET A 105 -6.62 12.50 -4.23
CA MET A 105 -6.91 13.87 -3.81
C MET A 105 -6.76 14.87 -4.98
N ASP A 106 -5.73 14.71 -5.83
CA ASP A 106 -5.59 15.50 -7.05
C ASP A 106 -6.74 15.26 -8.03
N ALA A 107 -7.14 13.99 -8.23
CA ALA A 107 -8.24 13.62 -9.10
C ALA A 107 -9.59 14.23 -8.65
N ILE A 108 -9.85 14.25 -7.34
CA ILE A 108 -11.04 14.89 -6.77
C ILE A 108 -11.01 16.41 -7.02
N LYS A 109 -9.88 17.07 -6.76
CA LYS A 109 -9.70 18.51 -6.96
C LYS A 109 -9.86 18.93 -8.42
N THR A 110 -9.38 18.10 -9.34
CA THR A 110 -9.41 18.39 -10.80
C THR A 110 -10.65 17.84 -11.51
N GLY A 111 -11.58 17.21 -10.77
CA GLY A 111 -12.82 16.66 -11.34
C GLY A 111 -12.63 15.39 -12.18
N ARG A 112 -11.44 14.75 -12.13
CA ARG A 112 -11.14 13.50 -12.85
C ARG A 112 -11.67 12.28 -12.10
N THR A 113 -12.99 12.23 -11.86
CA THR A 113 -13.67 11.23 -11.04
C THR A 113 -14.65 10.37 -11.86
N GLU A 114 -14.27 10.05 -13.10
CA GLU A 114 -15.10 9.36 -14.08
C GLU A 114 -15.73 8.06 -13.53
N MET A 115 -14.94 7.24 -12.79
CA MET A 115 -15.47 5.98 -12.23
C MET A 115 -16.59 6.20 -11.21
N ALA A 116 -16.46 7.20 -10.32
CA ALA A 116 -17.54 7.50 -9.36
C ALA A 116 -18.76 8.09 -10.06
N ASP A 117 -18.54 8.90 -11.10
CA ASP A 117 -19.62 9.49 -11.89
C ASP A 117 -20.38 8.42 -12.70
N GLU A 118 -19.68 7.42 -13.24
CA GLU A 118 -20.28 6.28 -13.93
C GLU A 118 -21.04 5.36 -12.97
N LEU A 119 -20.43 4.97 -11.86
CA LEU A 119 -21.08 4.15 -10.83
C LEU A 119 -22.30 4.87 -10.24
N GLY A 120 -22.22 6.18 -10.09
CA GLY A 120 -23.33 7.01 -9.61
C GLY A 120 -24.51 7.14 -10.59
N LYS A 121 -24.42 6.61 -11.82
CA LYS A 121 -25.57 6.46 -12.73
C LYS A 121 -26.52 5.34 -12.26
N MET A 122 -26.00 4.37 -11.51
CA MET A 122 -26.80 3.29 -10.92
C MET A 122 -27.69 3.84 -9.80
N ASN A 123 -28.96 3.42 -9.76
CA ASN A 123 -29.98 4.01 -8.89
C ASN A 123 -29.63 3.92 -7.38
N HIS A 124 -28.89 2.89 -6.97
CA HIS A 124 -28.48 2.67 -5.58
C HIS A 124 -27.19 3.43 -5.18
N LEU A 125 -26.42 3.97 -6.14
CA LEU A 125 -25.12 4.59 -5.92
C LEU A 125 -25.09 6.09 -6.25
N LYS A 126 -26.27 6.74 -6.32
CA LYS A 126 -26.38 8.18 -6.63
C LYS A 126 -25.57 9.07 -5.68
N TRP A 127 -25.35 8.64 -4.43
CA TRP A 127 -24.57 9.36 -3.45
C TRP A 127 -23.10 9.51 -3.84
N LEU A 128 -22.54 8.62 -4.71
CA LEU A 128 -21.17 8.71 -5.21
C LEU A 128 -20.92 9.95 -6.08
N LYS A 129 -21.98 10.58 -6.62
CA LYS A 129 -21.87 11.85 -7.36
C LYS A 129 -21.63 13.05 -6.45
N THR A 130 -21.95 12.92 -5.16
CA THR A 130 -21.71 14.00 -4.21
C THR A 130 -20.21 14.11 -3.89
N ASP A 131 -19.75 15.31 -3.51
CA ASP A 131 -18.37 15.52 -3.10
C ASP A 131 -17.97 14.60 -1.93
N MET A 132 -18.90 14.40 -1.01
CA MET A 132 -18.73 13.44 0.10
C MET A 132 -18.56 12.01 -0.40
N GLY A 133 -19.38 11.56 -1.32
CA GLY A 133 -19.31 10.22 -1.90
C GLY A 133 -18.00 9.97 -2.64
N LYS A 134 -17.53 10.95 -3.40
CA LYS A 134 -16.25 10.88 -4.11
C LYS A 134 -15.07 10.76 -3.13
N LYS A 135 -15.02 11.59 -2.09
CA LYS A 135 -13.99 11.52 -1.03
C LYS A 135 -14.01 10.17 -0.32
N PHE A 136 -15.19 9.66 -0.01
CA PHE A 136 -15.34 8.34 0.61
C PHE A 136 -14.85 7.23 -0.32
N PHE A 137 -15.29 7.20 -1.56
CA PHE A 137 -14.96 6.13 -2.51
C PHE A 137 -13.47 6.09 -2.88
N TYR A 138 -12.86 7.25 -3.14
CA TYR A 138 -11.46 7.32 -3.59
C TYR A 138 -10.44 7.37 -2.47
N VAL A 139 -10.80 7.82 -1.26
CA VAL A 139 -9.83 8.02 -0.18
C VAL A 139 -10.17 7.17 1.03
N VAL A 140 -11.33 7.38 1.64
CA VAL A 140 -11.69 6.75 2.91
C VAL A 140 -11.84 5.23 2.77
N GLY A 141 -12.57 4.77 1.75
CA GLY A 141 -12.79 3.35 1.48
C GLY A 141 -11.48 2.58 1.26
N PRO A 142 -10.61 3.01 0.34
CA PRO A 142 -9.29 2.40 0.14
C PRO A 142 -8.42 2.37 1.40
N ILE A 143 -8.45 3.41 2.23
CA ILE A 143 -7.73 3.42 3.53
C ILE A 143 -8.28 2.33 4.44
N ILE A 144 -9.60 2.26 4.64
CA ILE A 144 -10.24 1.26 5.51
C ILE A 144 -9.89 -0.15 5.04
N VAL A 145 -10.10 -0.45 3.76
CA VAL A 145 -9.84 -1.78 3.19
C VAL A 145 -8.37 -2.17 3.37
N THR A 146 -7.45 -1.25 3.09
CA THR A 146 -6.01 -1.53 3.23
C THR A 146 -5.62 -1.77 4.68
N VAL A 147 -6.11 -0.95 5.62
CA VAL A 147 -5.84 -1.11 7.06
C VAL A 147 -6.39 -2.42 7.58
N MET A 148 -7.62 -2.80 7.21
CA MET A 148 -8.22 -4.08 7.61
C MET A 148 -7.39 -5.26 7.10
N MET A 149 -6.96 -5.24 5.84
CA MET A 149 -6.13 -6.31 5.28
C MET A 149 -4.74 -6.38 5.93
N LEU A 150 -4.13 -5.23 6.24
CA LEU A 150 -2.86 -5.18 6.97
C LEU A 150 -3.00 -5.71 8.40
N ALA A 151 -4.13 -5.46 9.07
CA ALA A 151 -4.39 -5.92 10.42
C ALA A 151 -4.43 -7.47 10.51
N LEU A 152 -4.87 -8.16 9.46
CA LEU A 152 -4.81 -9.62 9.39
C LEU A 152 -3.37 -10.16 9.49
N GLY A 153 -2.39 -9.39 9.04
CA GLY A 153 -0.99 -9.78 9.12
C GLY A 153 -0.24 -9.18 10.32
N SER A 154 -0.56 -7.95 10.73
CA SER A 154 0.10 -7.26 11.85
C SER A 154 -0.64 -5.99 12.26
N ASN A 155 -1.23 -5.97 13.45
CA ASN A 155 -1.94 -4.81 13.98
C ASN A 155 -1.04 -3.57 14.10
N SER A 156 0.20 -3.70 14.57
CA SER A 156 1.11 -2.56 14.71
C SER A 156 1.47 -1.93 13.37
N SER A 157 1.68 -2.75 12.33
CA SER A 157 1.95 -2.26 10.97
C SER A 157 0.70 -1.59 10.38
N ALA A 158 -0.49 -2.15 10.61
CA ALA A 158 -1.75 -1.57 10.17
C ALA A 158 -1.99 -0.19 10.77
N MET A 159 -1.76 -0.04 12.09
CA MET A 159 -1.87 1.26 12.77
C MET A 159 -0.88 2.28 12.22
N PHE A 160 0.40 1.91 12.08
CA PHE A 160 1.42 2.82 11.55
C PHE A 160 1.14 3.25 10.12
N ILE A 161 0.85 2.29 9.22
CA ILE A 161 0.57 2.58 7.82
C ILE A 161 -0.75 3.36 7.69
N GLY A 162 -1.76 3.01 8.48
CA GLY A 162 -3.03 3.74 8.55
C GLY A 162 -2.84 5.20 8.93
N LEU A 163 -2.02 5.47 9.96
CA LEU A 163 -1.69 6.83 10.37
C LEU A 163 -1.00 7.63 9.24
N VAL A 164 -0.04 7.01 8.55
CA VAL A 164 0.64 7.64 7.41
C VAL A 164 -0.33 7.94 6.26
N MET A 165 -1.26 7.03 5.97
CA MET A 165 -2.28 7.25 4.94
C MET A 165 -3.23 8.39 5.31
N ILE A 166 -3.69 8.45 6.56
CA ILE A 166 -4.53 9.53 7.07
C ILE A 166 -3.79 10.87 7.01
N ALA A 167 -2.53 10.93 7.44
CA ALA A 167 -1.71 12.12 7.34
C ALA A 167 -1.55 12.61 5.90
N THR A 168 -1.32 11.67 4.95
CA THR A 168 -1.25 11.98 3.52
C THR A 168 -2.56 12.57 2.99
N ALA A 169 -3.70 12.00 3.38
CA ALA A 169 -5.01 12.49 2.98
C ALA A 169 -5.31 13.89 3.54
N LEU A 170 -4.91 14.16 4.81
CA LEU A 170 -5.01 15.48 5.42
C LEU A 170 -4.20 16.53 4.67
N ILE A 171 -2.93 16.24 4.39
CA ILE A 171 -2.05 17.13 3.60
C ILE A 171 -2.67 17.35 2.22
N GLY A 172 -3.31 16.32 1.65
CA GLY A 172 -4.06 16.42 0.40
C GLY A 172 -5.30 17.32 0.47
N GLY A 173 -5.78 17.69 1.66
CA GLY A 173 -6.94 18.55 1.89
C GLY A 173 -8.24 17.79 2.20
N LEU A 174 -8.13 16.60 2.78
CA LEU A 174 -9.29 15.91 3.32
C LEU A 174 -9.76 16.60 4.61
N ASP A 175 -11.05 16.88 4.71
CA ASP A 175 -11.61 17.51 5.92
C ASP A 175 -11.54 16.60 7.14
N MET A 176 -11.27 17.16 8.31
CA MET A 176 -11.19 16.43 9.59
C MET A 176 -12.45 15.62 9.93
N LYS A 177 -13.61 15.97 9.38
CA LYS A 177 -14.88 15.24 9.59
C LYS A 177 -14.78 13.77 9.15
N TYR A 178 -14.04 13.49 8.06
CA TYR A 178 -13.88 12.13 7.55
C TYR A 178 -12.95 11.30 8.42
N ILE A 179 -12.00 11.95 9.11
CA ILE A 179 -11.07 11.28 10.04
C ILE A 179 -11.77 10.89 11.33
N ALA A 180 -12.66 11.74 11.83
CA ALA A 180 -13.48 11.39 12.97
C ALA A 180 -14.29 10.11 12.73
N SER A 181 -14.83 9.93 11.50
CA SER A 181 -15.53 8.70 11.11
C SER A 181 -14.61 7.48 11.06
N LEU A 182 -13.37 7.65 10.59
CA LEU A 182 -12.35 6.59 10.59
C LEU A 182 -11.91 6.23 12.02
N GLY A 183 -11.76 7.21 12.89
CA GLY A 183 -11.41 7.00 14.31
C GLY A 183 -12.48 6.22 15.06
N ILE A 184 -13.75 6.52 14.85
CA ILE A 184 -14.88 5.79 15.46
C ILE A 184 -14.87 4.33 14.99
N LEU A 185 -14.65 4.09 13.70
CA LEU A 185 -14.58 2.73 13.14
C LEU A 185 -13.40 1.92 13.71
N ALA A 186 -12.27 2.56 13.98
CA ALA A 186 -11.09 1.92 14.56
C ALA A 186 -11.26 1.59 16.07
N VAL A 187 -12.17 2.26 16.77
CA VAL A 187 -12.44 2.03 18.21
C VAL A 187 -13.54 0.97 18.41
N VAL A 188 -14.45 0.84 17.46
CA VAL A 188 -15.61 -0.09 17.55
C VAL A 188 -15.31 -1.48 16.97
N GLY A 189 -14.26 -1.64 16.12
CA GLY A 189 -13.79 -2.92 15.54
C GLY A 189 -12.60 -3.48 16.28
#